data_810cc529dd4d3506cabb4dc1c6001732
#
_entry.id   810cc529dd4d3506cabb4dc1c6001732
#
_cell.length_a   1.000
_cell.length_b   1.000
_cell.length_c   1.000
_cell.angle_alpha   90.00
_cell.angle_beta   90.00
_cell.angle_gamma   90.00
#
_symmetry.space_group_name_H-M   'P 1'
#
loop_
_entity.id
_entity.type
_entity.pdbx_description
1 polymer ?
#
loop_
_entity_poly.entity_id
_entity_poly.type
_entity_poly.pdbx_seq_one_letter_code
_entity_poly.pdbx_strand_id
1 'polypeptide(L)'
;TVGHEDEEADADARAARYAEMRRIVAESFAEFAERVAPQRTPDLRLLGTSGTVTTLASVHLELPQYDRKAVDGLIVPSASMREISSRLAGMTPAERRTLPCIGQERADLVVAGCAILETILDLWPAQRLGVADRGIREGILRSLMAAEVEGTQARASLKRGRDDA
;
A
#
# COMPACT_ATOMS: atom_id res chain seq x y z
N THR A 1 -8.04 2.99 22.89
CA THR A 1 -7.46 2.24 21.77
C THR A 1 -8.26 2.58 20.51
N VAL A 2 -7.68 3.38 19.61
CA VAL A 2 -8.36 3.96 18.43
C VAL A 2 -8.75 2.91 17.36
N GLY A 3 -8.34 1.66 17.54
CA GLY A 3 -8.48 0.61 16.52
C GLY A 3 -9.71 -0.31 16.64
N HIS A 4 -10.54 -0.16 17.65
CA HIS A 4 -11.75 -1.00 17.77
C HIS A 4 -12.97 -0.16 17.40
N GLU A 5 -13.66 -0.54 16.34
CA GLU A 5 -14.88 0.13 15.92
C GLU A 5 -16.08 -0.43 16.67
N ASP A 6 -16.92 0.49 17.15
CA ASP A 6 -18.22 0.16 17.68
C ASP A 6 -19.19 0.00 16.50
N GLU A 7 -19.84 -1.15 16.39
CA GLU A 7 -20.81 -1.42 15.33
C GLU A 7 -22.04 -0.49 15.41
N GLU A 8 -22.31 0.07 16.59
CA GLU A 8 -23.42 0.98 16.85
C GLU A 8 -23.05 2.47 16.67
N ALA A 9 -21.78 2.78 16.38
CA ALA A 9 -21.36 4.17 16.20
C ALA A 9 -22.13 4.84 15.05
N ASP A 10 -22.60 6.07 15.29
CA ASP A 10 -23.24 6.87 14.25
C ASP A 10 -22.23 7.41 13.21
N ALA A 11 -22.73 8.03 12.15
CA ALA A 11 -21.90 8.53 11.06
C ALA A 11 -20.90 9.60 11.51
N ASP A 12 -21.29 10.46 12.44
CA ASP A 12 -20.44 11.54 12.94
C ASP A 12 -19.33 10.98 13.82
N ALA A 13 -19.63 9.99 14.65
CA ALA A 13 -18.61 9.29 15.45
C ALA A 13 -17.59 8.55 14.57
N ARG A 14 -18.03 7.91 13.47
CA ARG A 14 -17.12 7.28 12.51
C ARG A 14 -16.24 8.31 11.82
N ALA A 15 -16.80 9.42 11.36
CA ALA A 15 -16.04 10.50 10.73
C ALA A 15 -15.01 11.12 11.69
N ALA A 16 -15.39 11.38 12.94
CA ALA A 16 -14.48 11.90 13.96
C ALA A 16 -13.34 10.93 14.26
N ARG A 17 -13.63 9.64 14.38
CA ARG A 17 -12.60 8.61 14.56
C ARG A 17 -11.65 8.53 13.39
N TYR A 18 -12.14 8.59 12.16
CA TYR A 18 -11.32 8.59 10.96
C TYR A 18 -10.39 9.81 10.89
N ALA A 19 -10.92 10.99 11.21
CA ALA A 19 -10.11 12.20 11.29
C ALA A 19 -9.01 12.10 12.36
N GLU A 20 -9.32 11.53 13.53
CA GLU A 20 -8.34 11.29 14.59
C GLU A 20 -7.26 10.30 14.18
N MET A 21 -7.61 9.20 13.48
CA MET A 21 -6.62 8.27 12.91
C MET A 21 -5.66 9.01 11.97
N ARG A 22 -6.16 9.84 11.06
CA ARG A 22 -5.33 10.62 10.12
C ARG A 22 -4.42 11.59 10.87
N ARG A 23 -4.91 12.25 11.93
CA ARG A 23 -4.11 13.16 12.76
C ARG A 23 -2.95 12.41 13.41
N ILE A 24 -3.20 11.25 14.04
CA ILE A 24 -2.17 10.42 14.67
C ILE A 24 -1.12 9.96 13.64
N VAL A 25 -1.56 9.55 12.46
CA VAL A 25 -0.65 9.15 11.38
C VAL A 25 0.19 10.33 10.90
N ALA A 26 -0.40 11.51 10.70
CA ALA A 26 0.32 12.71 10.29
C ALA A 26 1.41 13.10 11.29
N GLU A 27 1.10 13.06 12.60
CA GLU A 27 2.08 13.30 13.66
C GLU A 27 3.21 12.26 13.65
N SER A 28 2.87 10.99 13.45
CA SER A 28 3.85 9.91 13.38
C SER A 28 4.81 10.05 12.18
N PHE A 29 4.36 10.67 11.10
CA PHE A 29 5.17 10.90 9.89
C PHE A 29 5.88 12.26 9.87
N ALA A 30 5.62 13.17 10.82
CA ALA A 30 6.09 14.55 10.76
C ALA A 30 7.62 14.65 10.59
N GLU A 31 8.39 14.01 11.47
CA GLU A 31 9.86 14.01 11.39
C GLU A 31 10.37 13.40 10.08
N PHE A 32 9.80 12.30 9.66
CA PHE A 32 10.18 11.65 8.41
C PHE A 32 9.86 12.54 7.19
N ALA A 33 8.70 13.18 7.19
CA ALA A 33 8.28 14.09 6.13
C ALA A 33 9.23 15.29 5.99
N GLU A 34 9.71 15.85 7.10
CA GLU A 34 10.71 16.90 7.11
C GLU A 34 12.07 16.42 6.55
N ARG A 35 12.51 15.25 6.95
CA ARG A 35 13.78 14.67 6.48
C ARG A 35 13.81 14.40 4.98
N VAL A 36 12.69 13.99 4.38
CA VAL A 36 12.60 13.69 2.94
C VAL A 36 12.10 14.88 2.11
N ALA A 37 11.73 15.99 2.74
CA ALA A 37 11.25 17.18 2.04
C ALA A 37 12.19 17.68 0.92
N PRO A 38 13.53 17.72 1.10
CA PRO A 38 14.46 18.15 0.07
C PRO A 38 14.49 17.24 -1.17
N GLN A 39 14.01 16.01 -1.05
CA GLN A 39 14.02 15.00 -2.11
C GLN A 39 12.70 14.98 -2.90
N ARG A 40 11.73 15.83 -2.53
CA ARG A 40 10.46 15.94 -3.26
C ARG A 40 10.69 16.54 -4.64
N THR A 41 10.28 15.81 -5.64
CA THR A 41 10.34 16.24 -7.05
C THR A 41 8.94 16.31 -7.64
N PRO A 42 8.72 17.10 -8.70
CA PRO A 42 7.43 17.13 -9.41
C PRO A 42 7.02 15.75 -9.96
N ASP A 43 8.00 14.88 -10.24
CA ASP A 43 7.80 13.54 -10.79
C ASP A 43 7.73 12.45 -9.71
N LEU A 44 7.40 12.81 -8.46
CA LEU A 44 7.26 11.85 -7.37
C LEU A 44 6.27 10.75 -7.75
N ARG A 45 6.73 9.52 -7.63
CA ARG A 45 5.90 8.32 -7.83
C ARG A 45 5.71 7.61 -6.49
N LEU A 46 4.46 7.34 -6.15
CA LEU A 46 4.13 6.50 -5.01
C LEU A 46 3.86 5.08 -5.46
N LEU A 47 4.42 4.12 -4.74
CA LEU A 47 4.18 2.70 -4.92
C LEU A 47 3.68 2.12 -3.59
N GLY A 48 2.47 1.60 -3.60
CA GLY A 48 1.88 0.92 -2.45
C GLY A 48 2.06 -0.59 -2.55
N THR A 49 2.59 -1.19 -1.49
CA THR A 49 2.89 -2.64 -1.43
C THR A 49 2.15 -3.35 -0.30
N SER A 50 1.21 -2.69 0.34
CA SER A 50 0.48 -3.24 1.50
C SER A 50 -0.83 -3.92 1.10
N GLY A 51 -1.33 -4.76 2.00
CA GLY A 51 -2.66 -5.38 1.87
C GLY A 51 -3.80 -4.37 1.74
N THR A 52 -3.68 -3.18 2.33
CA THR A 52 -4.66 -2.09 2.15
C THR A 52 -4.71 -1.64 0.70
N VAL A 53 -3.57 -1.33 0.11
CA VAL A 53 -3.50 -0.80 -1.27
C VAL A 53 -4.02 -1.83 -2.27
N THR A 54 -3.67 -3.11 -2.11
CA THR A 54 -4.17 -4.18 -2.98
C THR A 54 -5.67 -4.43 -2.78
N THR A 55 -6.19 -4.28 -1.56
CA THR A 55 -7.63 -4.35 -1.29
C THR A 55 -8.37 -3.19 -1.96
N LEU A 56 -7.89 -1.95 -1.82
CA LEU A 56 -8.49 -0.78 -2.48
C LEU A 56 -8.43 -0.89 -4.01
N ALA A 57 -7.34 -1.43 -4.55
CA ALA A 57 -7.22 -1.72 -5.98
C ALA A 57 -8.26 -2.75 -6.45
N SER A 58 -8.52 -3.80 -5.65
CA SER A 58 -9.56 -4.78 -5.94
C SER A 58 -10.96 -4.17 -5.91
N VAL A 59 -11.21 -3.28 -4.94
CA VAL A 59 -12.49 -2.53 -4.88
C VAL A 59 -12.62 -1.58 -6.06
N HIS A 60 -11.53 -0.92 -6.47
CA HIS A 60 -11.51 -0.04 -7.65
C HIS A 60 -11.86 -0.78 -8.94
N LEU A 61 -11.38 -2.01 -9.09
CA LEU A 61 -11.67 -2.88 -10.23
C LEU A 61 -12.99 -3.64 -10.11
N GLU A 62 -13.74 -3.44 -9.00
CA GLU A 62 -14.99 -4.15 -8.71
C GLU A 62 -14.87 -5.69 -8.81
N LEU A 63 -13.71 -6.21 -8.38
CA LEU A 63 -13.45 -7.64 -8.48
C LEU A 63 -14.38 -8.43 -7.54
N PRO A 64 -14.95 -9.57 -8.00
CA PRO A 64 -15.79 -10.42 -7.16
C PRO A 64 -14.99 -11.16 -6.08
N GLN A 65 -13.70 -11.32 -6.29
CA GLN A 65 -12.72 -11.87 -5.36
C GLN A 65 -11.34 -11.30 -5.65
N TYR A 66 -10.42 -11.42 -4.70
CA TYR A 66 -9.06 -10.96 -4.89
C TYR A 66 -8.36 -11.71 -6.02
N ASP A 67 -7.84 -10.96 -6.99
CA ASP A 67 -7.00 -11.47 -8.08
C ASP A 67 -5.67 -10.72 -8.11
N ARG A 68 -4.62 -11.41 -7.70
CA ARG A 68 -3.26 -10.88 -7.70
C ARG A 68 -2.81 -10.37 -9.06
N LYS A 69 -3.16 -11.07 -10.14
CA LYS A 69 -2.72 -10.71 -11.48
C LYS A 69 -3.38 -9.43 -11.98
N ALA A 70 -4.58 -9.17 -11.53
CA ALA A 70 -5.30 -7.95 -11.87
C ALA A 70 -4.78 -6.72 -11.12
N VAL A 71 -4.30 -6.90 -9.88
CA VAL A 71 -3.88 -5.76 -9.04
C VAL A 71 -2.38 -5.49 -9.08
N ASP A 72 -1.51 -6.51 -9.29
CA ASP A 72 -0.06 -6.35 -9.32
C ASP A 72 0.38 -5.58 -10.58
N GLY A 73 0.98 -4.43 -10.41
CA GLY A 73 1.38 -3.52 -11.48
C GLY A 73 0.30 -2.52 -11.91
N LEU A 74 -0.87 -2.52 -11.28
CA LEU A 74 -1.94 -1.55 -11.56
C LEU A 74 -1.47 -0.13 -11.20
N ILE A 75 -1.88 0.84 -12.01
CA ILE A 75 -1.69 2.27 -11.73
C ILE A 75 -3.08 2.89 -11.56
N VAL A 76 -3.38 3.36 -10.35
CA VAL A 76 -4.70 3.90 -10.01
C VAL A 76 -4.60 5.41 -9.77
N PRO A 77 -5.57 6.21 -10.22
CA PRO A 77 -5.65 7.62 -9.83
C PRO A 77 -5.76 7.76 -8.32
N SER A 78 -4.97 8.66 -7.72
CA SER A 78 -5.02 8.90 -6.28
C SER A 78 -6.40 9.41 -5.82
N ALA A 79 -7.11 10.12 -6.69
CA ALA A 79 -8.48 10.54 -6.44
C ALA A 79 -9.43 9.35 -6.21
N SER A 80 -9.32 8.30 -7.04
CA SER A 80 -10.12 7.08 -6.87
C SER A 80 -9.80 6.36 -5.57
N MET A 81 -8.53 6.33 -5.17
CA MET A 81 -8.14 5.76 -3.87
C MET A 81 -8.74 6.53 -2.70
N ARG A 82 -8.76 7.86 -2.77
CA ARG A 82 -9.39 8.71 -1.74
C ARG A 82 -10.91 8.52 -1.67
N GLU A 83 -11.57 8.46 -2.82
CA GLU A 83 -13.01 8.23 -2.89
C GLU A 83 -13.40 6.88 -2.24
N ILE A 84 -12.67 5.82 -2.57
CA ILE A 84 -12.89 4.51 -1.97
C ILE A 84 -12.59 4.55 -0.46
N SER A 85 -11.50 5.18 -0.04
CA SER A 85 -11.14 5.32 1.37
C SER A 85 -12.23 6.05 2.17
N SER A 86 -12.71 7.18 1.67
CA SER A 86 -13.79 7.96 2.29
C SER A 86 -15.09 7.15 2.37
N ARG A 87 -15.44 6.43 1.30
CA ARG A 87 -16.61 5.53 1.29
C ARG A 87 -16.49 4.45 2.36
N LEU A 88 -15.35 3.77 2.43
CA LEU A 88 -15.12 2.70 3.42
C LEU A 88 -15.12 3.24 4.86
N ALA A 89 -14.57 4.42 5.09
CA ALA A 89 -14.58 5.07 6.40
C ALA A 89 -15.98 5.43 6.87
N GLY A 90 -16.89 5.79 5.94
CA GLY A 90 -18.30 6.09 6.23
C GLY A 90 -19.16 4.85 6.50
N MET A 91 -18.77 3.67 6.02
CA MET A 91 -19.52 2.42 6.19
C MET A 91 -19.37 1.88 7.61
N THR A 92 -20.38 1.15 8.08
CA THR A 92 -20.27 0.33 9.29
C THR A 92 -19.38 -0.90 9.06
N PRO A 93 -18.82 -1.52 10.11
CA PRO A 93 -18.10 -2.78 9.98
C PRO A 93 -18.92 -3.88 9.28
N ALA A 94 -20.21 -3.97 9.59
CA ALA A 94 -21.11 -4.94 8.97
C ALA A 94 -21.25 -4.72 7.46
N GLU A 95 -21.44 -3.48 7.01
CA GLU A 95 -21.49 -3.15 5.59
C GLU A 95 -20.18 -3.47 4.88
N ARG A 96 -19.02 -3.15 5.48
CA ARG A 96 -17.71 -3.48 4.88
C ARG A 96 -17.49 -4.98 4.70
N ARG A 97 -17.98 -5.80 5.65
CA ARG A 97 -17.90 -7.28 5.56
C ARG A 97 -18.68 -7.85 4.37
N THR A 98 -19.66 -7.13 3.83
CA THR A 98 -20.40 -7.54 2.63
C THR A 98 -19.64 -7.31 1.32
N LEU A 99 -18.57 -6.51 1.35
CA LEU A 99 -17.80 -6.21 0.14
C LEU A 99 -16.91 -7.41 -0.26
N PRO A 100 -17.01 -7.90 -1.51
CA PRO A 100 -16.39 -9.16 -1.93
C PRO A 100 -14.88 -9.23 -1.69
N CYS A 101 -14.16 -8.11 -1.87
CA CYS A 101 -12.69 -8.07 -1.80
C CYS A 101 -12.14 -7.75 -0.41
N ILE A 102 -12.97 -7.39 0.56
CA ILE A 102 -12.52 -6.99 1.91
C ILE A 102 -12.47 -8.18 2.84
N GLY A 103 -13.54 -8.97 2.89
CA GLY A 103 -13.66 -10.12 3.78
C GLY A 103 -13.76 -9.75 5.26
N GLN A 104 -14.10 -10.73 6.09
CA GLN A 104 -14.39 -10.50 7.51
C GLN A 104 -13.18 -10.01 8.30
N GLU A 105 -12.00 -10.59 8.07
CA GLU A 105 -10.79 -10.28 8.83
C GLU A 105 -10.24 -8.87 8.55
N ARG A 106 -10.50 -8.32 7.36
CA ARG A 106 -9.97 -7.02 6.95
C ARG A 106 -10.93 -5.85 7.15
N ALA A 107 -12.22 -6.12 7.34
CA ALA A 107 -13.25 -5.09 7.45
C ALA A 107 -12.97 -4.08 8.58
N ASP A 108 -12.38 -4.55 9.68
CA ASP A 108 -12.06 -3.70 10.83
C ASP A 108 -10.72 -2.96 10.66
N LEU A 109 -9.79 -3.54 9.90
CA LEU A 109 -8.44 -2.98 9.71
C LEU A 109 -8.34 -2.05 8.50
N VAL A 110 -9.22 -2.21 7.51
CA VAL A 110 -9.12 -1.47 6.24
C VAL A 110 -9.24 0.04 6.43
N VAL A 111 -10.06 0.50 7.37
CA VAL A 111 -10.26 1.93 7.65
C VAL A 111 -8.99 2.58 8.21
N ALA A 112 -8.30 1.91 9.12
CA ALA A 112 -7.00 2.37 9.60
C ALA A 112 -5.97 2.44 8.45
N GLY A 113 -5.97 1.43 7.57
CA GLY A 113 -5.14 1.43 6.37
C GLY A 113 -5.49 2.57 5.40
N CYS A 114 -6.77 2.90 5.23
CA CYS A 114 -7.23 4.05 4.45
C CYS A 114 -6.73 5.37 5.05
N ALA A 115 -6.81 5.52 6.37
CA ALA A 115 -6.31 6.72 7.07
C ALA A 115 -4.80 6.91 6.84
N ILE A 116 -4.02 5.82 6.89
CA ILE A 116 -2.58 5.85 6.58
C ILE A 116 -2.35 6.27 5.13
N LEU A 117 -3.04 5.65 4.18
CA LEU A 117 -2.88 5.95 2.76
C LEU A 117 -3.25 7.39 2.43
N GLU A 118 -4.39 7.89 2.92
CA GLU A 118 -4.80 9.28 2.67
C GLU A 118 -3.81 10.28 3.27
N THR A 119 -3.30 10.02 4.47
CA THR A 119 -2.28 10.86 5.08
C THR A 119 -0.98 10.86 4.26
N ILE A 120 -0.56 9.71 3.75
CA ILE A 120 0.59 9.61 2.84
C ILE A 120 0.34 10.44 1.56
N LEU A 121 -0.85 10.36 0.98
CA LEU A 121 -1.22 11.13 -0.20
C LEU A 121 -1.31 12.65 0.07
N ASP A 122 -1.55 13.08 1.31
CA ASP A 122 -1.50 14.49 1.71
C ASP A 122 -0.06 14.98 1.87
N LEU A 123 0.78 14.16 2.51
CA LEU A 123 2.18 14.49 2.76
C LEU A 123 3.01 14.47 1.45
N TRP A 124 2.72 13.54 0.58
CA TRP A 124 3.39 13.36 -0.72
C TRP A 124 2.35 13.30 -1.85
N PRO A 125 1.85 14.47 -2.32
CA PRO A 125 0.85 14.52 -3.36
C PRO A 125 1.37 13.89 -4.66
N ALA A 126 0.71 12.83 -5.09
CA ALA A 126 0.94 12.18 -6.38
C ALA A 126 -0.41 12.03 -7.09
N GLN A 127 -0.43 12.21 -8.40
CA GLN A 127 -1.67 12.05 -9.18
C GLN A 127 -2.09 10.59 -9.31
N ARG A 128 -1.12 9.69 -9.23
CA ARG A 128 -1.33 8.24 -9.41
C ARG A 128 -0.53 7.46 -8.38
N LEU A 129 -1.09 6.33 -7.97
CA LEU A 129 -0.47 5.36 -7.10
C LEU A 129 -0.24 4.06 -7.89
N GLY A 130 0.99 3.58 -7.91
CA GLY A 130 1.32 2.24 -8.36
C GLY A 130 0.95 1.22 -7.29
N VAL A 131 0.43 0.07 -7.70
CA VAL A 131 0.06 -1.04 -6.81
C VAL A 131 1.00 -2.20 -7.07
N ALA A 132 1.62 -2.73 -6.03
CA ALA A 132 2.41 -3.95 -6.13
C ALA A 132 1.99 -4.94 -5.04
N ASP A 133 1.74 -6.17 -5.44
CA ASP A 133 1.47 -7.28 -4.53
C ASP A 133 2.75 -8.08 -4.25
N ARG A 134 3.87 -7.37 -4.18
CA ARG A 134 5.19 -7.91 -3.84
C ARG A 134 5.84 -6.99 -2.82
N GLY A 135 6.30 -7.59 -1.74
CA GLY A 135 6.87 -6.85 -0.63
C GLY A 135 8.41 -6.86 -0.64
N ILE A 136 8.97 -6.33 0.43
CA ILE A 136 10.41 -6.27 0.65
C ILE A 136 11.08 -7.65 0.59
N ARG A 137 10.38 -8.72 1.02
CA ARG A 137 10.89 -10.10 1.00
C ARG A 137 11.21 -10.58 -0.40
N GLU A 138 10.31 -10.34 -1.35
CA GLU A 138 10.53 -10.67 -2.76
C GLU A 138 11.67 -9.85 -3.37
N GLY A 139 11.79 -8.58 -2.97
CA GLY A 139 12.88 -7.71 -3.37
C GLY A 139 14.24 -8.25 -2.91
N ILE A 140 14.36 -8.60 -1.64
CA ILE A 140 15.57 -9.19 -1.06
C ILE A 140 15.92 -10.51 -1.77
N LEU A 141 14.93 -11.39 -1.97
CA LEU A 141 15.14 -12.67 -2.64
C LEU A 141 15.69 -12.49 -4.06
N ARG A 142 15.10 -11.57 -4.83
CA ARG A 142 15.57 -11.23 -6.18
C ARG A 142 17.00 -10.69 -6.19
N SER A 143 17.35 -9.82 -5.25
CA SER A 143 18.70 -9.28 -5.13
C SER A 143 19.72 -10.37 -4.82
N LEU A 144 19.41 -11.30 -3.91
CA LEU A 144 20.28 -12.44 -3.59
C LEU A 144 20.46 -13.37 -4.80
N MET A 145 19.38 -13.68 -5.51
CA MET A 145 19.44 -14.52 -6.72
C MET A 145 20.27 -13.87 -7.83
N ALA A 146 20.15 -12.57 -8.04
CA ALA A 146 20.93 -11.84 -9.03
C ALA A 146 22.43 -11.89 -8.68
N ALA A 147 22.80 -11.64 -7.43
CA ALA A 147 24.18 -11.69 -6.96
C ALA A 147 24.80 -13.09 -7.13
N GLU A 148 24.03 -14.16 -6.91
CA GLU A 148 24.48 -15.53 -7.09
C GLU A 148 24.75 -15.87 -8.57
N VAL A 149 23.88 -15.40 -9.48
CA VAL A 149 24.06 -15.57 -10.93
C VAL A 149 25.32 -14.83 -11.42
N GLU A 150 25.52 -13.58 -10.99
CA GLU A 150 26.72 -12.80 -11.33
C GLU A 150 27.99 -13.46 -10.80
N GLY A 151 27.98 -13.93 -9.55
CA GLY A 151 29.10 -14.65 -8.95
C GLY A 151 29.44 -15.95 -9.68
N THR A 152 28.43 -16.67 -10.14
CA THR A 152 28.62 -17.92 -10.92
C THR A 152 29.19 -17.62 -12.30
N GLN A 153 28.71 -16.57 -12.99
CA GLN A 153 29.24 -16.17 -14.29
C GLN A 153 30.69 -15.69 -14.20
N ALA A 154 31.04 -14.92 -13.18
CA ALA A 154 32.41 -14.46 -12.94
C ALA A 154 33.37 -15.65 -12.69
N ARG A 155 32.95 -16.65 -11.88
CA ARG A 155 33.75 -17.87 -11.66
C ARG A 155 33.93 -18.71 -12.93
N ALA A 156 32.87 -18.81 -13.75
CA ALA A 156 32.94 -19.54 -15.02
C ALA A 156 33.88 -18.86 -16.04
N SER A 157 33.91 -17.52 -16.08
CA SER A 157 34.80 -16.74 -16.95
C SER A 157 36.26 -16.88 -16.52
N LEU A 158 36.55 -16.85 -15.21
CA LEU A 158 37.89 -17.07 -14.66
C LEU A 158 38.43 -18.48 -14.94
N LYS A 159 37.58 -19.50 -14.94
CA LYS A 159 37.95 -20.89 -15.22
C LYS A 159 38.33 -21.07 -16.70
N ARG A 160 37.56 -20.48 -17.61
CA ARG A 160 37.85 -20.52 -19.07
C ARG A 160 39.16 -19.83 -19.40
N GLY A 161 39.46 -18.66 -18.82
CA GLY A 161 40.72 -17.95 -19.08
C GLY A 161 41.96 -18.64 -18.49
N ARG A 162 41.81 -19.66 -17.62
CA ARG A 162 42.94 -20.49 -17.14
C ARG A 162 43.18 -21.74 -17.98
N ASP A 163 42.18 -22.19 -18.71
CA ASP A 163 42.27 -23.39 -19.57
C ASP A 163 42.82 -23.01 -20.96
N ASP A 164 42.81 -21.73 -21.33
CA ASP A 164 43.32 -21.18 -22.61
C ASP A 164 44.74 -20.59 -22.50
N ALA A 165 45.42 -20.67 -21.34
CA ALA A 165 46.77 -20.17 -21.09
C ALA A 165 47.74 -21.30 -20.78
#